data_e91a6ab438bcec0abea806a5958ca4e1
#
_entry.id   e91a6ab438bcec0abea806a5958ca4e1
#
_cell.length_a   1.000
_cell.length_b   1.000
_cell.length_c   1.000
_cell.angle_alpha   90.00
_cell.angle_beta   90.00
_cell.angle_gamma   90.00
#
_symmetry.space_group_name_H-M   'P 1'
#
loop_
_entity.id
_entity.type
_entity.pdbx_description
1 polymer ?
#
loop_
_entity_poly.entity_id
_entity_poly.type
_entity_poly.pdbx_seq_one_letter_code
_entity_poly.pdbx_strand_id
1 'polypeptide(L)'
;MKLIAHRGNINGKNPERENSVEYITKALRHGYDVEIDVWYVDGEWILSHEDPKNEYAKAFHHKVNFDFLKQSKLWLHCKNIQAMINLCSSDTNYFWHENDKYTITSRGHIWCFPNQPAPTITVEKTVDDLYKNDMSFFRQATNRLTVGVLPEVNKTDIYQYDAICTDSITMYENELKKNYDKTGTI
;
A
#
# COMPACT_ATOMS: atom_id res chain seq x y z
N MET A 1 12.52 -5.57 -6.18
CA MET A 1 11.12 -5.65 -5.67
C MET A 1 10.98 -4.79 -4.43
N LYS A 2 9.94 -3.97 -4.33
CA LYS A 2 9.63 -3.16 -3.15
C LYS A 2 8.82 -3.97 -2.14
N LEU A 3 9.14 -3.84 -0.83
CA LEU A 3 8.40 -4.48 0.25
C LEU A 3 7.59 -3.42 1.02
N ILE A 4 6.30 -3.69 1.22
CA ILE A 4 5.34 -2.84 1.91
C ILE A 4 4.82 -3.64 3.12
N ALA A 5 5.05 -3.14 4.32
CA ALA A 5 4.58 -3.77 5.56
C ALA A 5 3.06 -3.53 5.71
N HIS A 6 2.25 -4.57 5.61
CA HIS A 6 0.81 -4.52 5.82
C HIS A 6 0.52 -4.16 7.27
N ARG A 7 -0.11 -3.00 7.52
CA ARG A 7 -0.41 -2.45 8.85
C ARG A 7 0.79 -2.36 9.79
N GLY A 8 2.01 -2.29 9.24
CA GLY A 8 3.25 -2.28 10.02
C GLY A 8 3.83 -3.65 10.37
N ASN A 9 3.23 -4.76 9.94
CA ASN A 9 3.72 -6.10 10.19
C ASN A 9 5.06 -6.37 9.47
N ILE A 10 6.03 -6.91 10.20
CA ILE A 10 7.36 -7.27 9.67
C ILE A 10 7.60 -8.78 9.75
N ASN A 11 7.21 -9.41 10.87
CA ASN A 11 7.52 -10.80 11.21
C ASN A 11 6.27 -11.68 11.35
N GLY A 12 5.24 -11.41 10.58
CA GLY A 12 3.94 -12.07 10.64
C GLY A 12 2.86 -11.17 11.23
N LYS A 13 1.62 -11.59 11.02
CA LYS A 13 0.42 -10.89 11.46
C LYS A 13 0.38 -10.72 12.99
N ASN A 14 0.15 -9.49 13.46
CA ASN A 14 0.00 -9.17 14.88
C ASN A 14 -1.19 -8.21 15.10
N PRO A 15 -2.43 -8.74 15.24
CA PRO A 15 -3.63 -7.93 15.34
C PRO A 15 -3.64 -6.91 16.48
N GLU A 16 -2.93 -7.18 17.59
CA GLU A 16 -2.87 -6.28 18.74
C GLU A 16 -2.01 -5.04 18.49
N ARG A 17 -1.12 -5.08 17.48
CA ARG A 17 -0.18 -4.01 17.17
C ARG A 17 -0.40 -3.38 15.80
N GLU A 18 -1.19 -4.02 14.95
CA GLU A 18 -1.53 -3.51 13.61
C GLU A 18 -2.05 -2.07 13.70
N ASN A 19 -1.68 -1.23 12.73
CA ASN A 19 -2.06 0.17 12.64
C ASN A 19 -1.61 1.05 13.83
N SER A 20 -0.83 0.54 14.80
CA SER A 20 -0.30 1.40 15.87
C SER A 20 0.85 2.27 15.36
N VAL A 21 0.91 3.53 15.85
CA VAL A 21 1.97 4.49 15.49
C VAL A 21 3.36 3.93 15.75
N GLU A 22 3.53 3.21 16.88
CA GLU A 22 4.81 2.58 17.22
C GLU A 22 5.22 1.53 16.18
N TYR A 23 4.26 0.67 15.77
CA TYR A 23 4.52 -0.44 14.88
C TYR A 23 4.83 0.04 13.46
N ILE A 24 4.05 1.01 12.97
CA ILE A 24 4.28 1.71 11.71
C ILE A 24 5.65 2.39 11.71
N THR A 25 5.96 3.17 12.75
CA THR A 25 7.23 3.88 12.86
C THR A 25 8.43 2.93 12.88
N LYS A 26 8.28 1.76 13.52
CA LYS A 26 9.30 0.71 13.50
C LYS A 26 9.56 0.22 12.08
N ALA A 27 8.52 -0.10 11.31
CA ALA A 27 8.67 -0.55 9.92
C ALA A 27 9.33 0.52 9.03
N LEU A 28 8.89 1.78 9.16
CA LEU A 28 9.48 2.92 8.45
C LEU A 28 10.98 3.11 8.78
N ARG A 29 11.38 2.96 10.04
CA ARG A 29 12.79 3.05 10.48
C ARG A 29 13.67 1.93 9.91
N HIS A 30 13.09 0.76 9.64
CA HIS A 30 13.78 -0.33 8.94
C HIS A 30 13.88 -0.08 7.43
N GLY A 31 13.31 1.00 6.92
CA GLY A 31 13.39 1.39 5.52
C GLY A 31 12.24 0.90 4.64
N TYR A 32 11.28 0.16 5.19
CA TYR A 32 10.12 -0.34 4.45
C TYR A 32 9.09 0.75 4.17
N ASP A 33 8.31 0.59 3.11
CA ASP A 33 7.04 1.28 2.97
C ASP A 33 6.01 0.59 3.89
N VAL A 34 4.93 1.29 4.23
CA VAL A 34 3.90 0.75 5.15
C VAL A 34 2.52 1.07 4.62
N GLU A 35 1.68 0.07 4.47
CA GLU A 35 0.25 0.25 4.26
C GLU A 35 -0.44 0.38 5.61
N ILE A 36 -1.42 1.30 5.70
CA ILE A 36 -2.20 1.57 6.91
C ILE A 36 -3.67 1.83 6.60
N ASP A 37 -4.56 1.32 7.43
CA ASP A 37 -6.00 1.59 7.36
C ASP A 37 -6.35 2.93 8.00
N VAL A 38 -7.00 3.85 7.26
CA VAL A 38 -7.25 5.22 7.68
C VAL A 38 -8.73 5.56 7.64
N TRP A 39 -9.25 6.07 8.75
CA TRP A 39 -10.57 6.65 8.89
C TRP A 39 -10.48 8.15 9.14
N TYR A 40 -11.49 8.90 8.69
CA TYR A 40 -11.71 10.28 9.13
C TYR A 40 -13.12 10.37 9.74
N VAL A 41 -13.17 10.55 11.07
CA VAL A 41 -14.41 10.54 11.87
C VAL A 41 -14.40 11.70 12.82
N ASP A 42 -15.48 12.51 12.81
CA ASP A 42 -15.69 13.65 13.72
C ASP A 42 -14.52 14.65 13.77
N GLY A 43 -13.88 14.89 12.61
CA GLY A 43 -12.74 15.80 12.48
C GLY A 43 -11.39 15.20 12.84
N GLU A 44 -11.32 13.91 13.17
CA GLU A 44 -10.10 13.23 13.60
C GLU A 44 -9.68 12.13 12.63
N TRP A 45 -8.37 11.97 12.47
CA TRP A 45 -7.77 10.85 11.76
C TRP A 45 -7.54 9.68 12.72
N ILE A 46 -8.06 8.52 12.35
CA ILE A 46 -7.97 7.29 13.17
C ILE A 46 -7.40 6.17 12.32
N LEU A 47 -6.38 5.50 12.83
CA LEU A 47 -5.84 4.29 12.25
C LEU A 47 -6.53 3.08 12.90
N SER A 48 -7.20 2.28 12.09
CA SER A 48 -7.90 1.07 12.53
C SER A 48 -8.36 0.24 11.34
N HIS A 49 -8.27 -1.07 11.43
CA HIS A 49 -8.92 -1.95 10.45
C HIS A 49 -10.45 -1.91 10.58
N GLU A 50 -10.95 -1.95 11.80
CA GLU A 50 -12.37 -1.96 12.12
C GLU A 50 -12.94 -0.53 12.19
N ASP A 51 -14.27 -0.42 12.03
CA ASP A 51 -14.98 0.85 12.18
C ASP A 51 -14.73 1.46 13.59
N PRO A 52 -14.23 2.69 13.69
CA PRO A 52 -14.01 3.37 14.98
C PRO A 52 -15.26 3.51 15.85
N LYS A 53 -16.45 3.39 15.30
CA LYS A 53 -17.72 3.36 16.04
C LYS A 53 -17.98 2.02 16.72
N ASN A 54 -17.25 0.98 16.34
CA ASN A 54 -17.35 -0.32 16.97
C ASN A 54 -16.66 -0.28 18.36
N GLU A 55 -17.46 -0.34 19.40
CA GLU A 55 -16.96 -0.25 20.79
C GLU A 55 -15.99 -1.39 21.17
N TYR A 56 -16.15 -2.57 20.56
CA TYR A 56 -15.26 -3.71 20.81
C TYR A 56 -13.86 -3.51 20.21
N ALA A 57 -13.74 -2.63 19.22
CA ALA A 57 -12.46 -2.35 18.54
C ALA A 57 -11.75 -1.11 19.10
N LYS A 58 -12.32 -0.38 20.06
CA LYS A 58 -11.77 0.88 20.59
C LYS A 58 -10.33 0.78 21.09
N ALA A 59 -9.94 -0.37 21.65
CA ALA A 59 -8.58 -0.59 22.15
C ALA A 59 -7.50 -0.55 21.06
N PHE A 60 -7.91 -0.70 19.80
CA PHE A 60 -7.03 -0.75 18.62
C PHE A 60 -7.13 0.51 17.76
N HIS A 61 -7.79 1.57 18.24
CA HIS A 61 -7.92 2.84 17.54
C HIS A 61 -6.78 3.78 17.90
N HIS A 62 -6.02 4.21 16.93
CA HIS A 62 -4.89 5.10 17.13
C HIS A 62 -5.15 6.45 16.43
N LYS A 63 -5.39 7.50 17.23
CA LYS A 63 -5.52 8.85 16.69
C LYS A 63 -4.16 9.37 16.25
N VAL A 64 -4.16 10.02 15.07
CA VAL A 64 -2.98 10.65 14.51
C VAL A 64 -3.33 12.05 13.99
N ASN A 65 -2.33 12.90 13.83
CA ASN A 65 -2.48 14.16 13.12
C ASN A 65 -2.22 13.95 11.61
N PHE A 66 -2.64 14.93 10.82
CA PHE A 66 -2.47 14.84 9.36
C PHE A 66 -0.98 14.81 8.94
N ASP A 67 -0.09 15.44 9.69
CA ASP A 67 1.34 15.42 9.38
C ASP A 67 1.95 14.01 9.47
N PHE A 68 1.43 13.17 10.35
CA PHE A 68 1.81 11.76 10.37
C PHE A 68 1.50 11.06 9.04
N LEU A 69 0.36 11.36 8.42
CA LEU A 69 -0.08 10.74 7.16
C LEU A 69 0.70 11.21 5.93
N LYS A 70 1.40 12.35 6.01
CA LYS A 70 2.21 12.91 4.91
C LYS A 70 3.53 12.18 4.67
N GLN A 71 3.90 11.20 5.48
CA GLN A 71 5.15 10.46 5.30
C GLN A 71 5.15 9.73 3.94
N SER A 72 6.17 9.96 3.14
CA SER A 72 6.23 9.57 1.71
C SER A 72 6.19 8.04 1.48
N LYS A 73 6.48 7.25 2.50
CA LYS A 73 6.46 5.78 2.47
C LYS A 73 5.15 5.16 2.96
N LEU A 74 4.14 5.98 3.32
CA LEU A 74 2.83 5.48 3.71
C LEU A 74 1.93 5.27 2.48
N TRP A 75 1.18 4.17 2.52
CA TRP A 75 0.13 3.78 1.60
C TRP A 75 -1.18 3.78 2.37
N LEU A 76 -2.01 4.80 2.15
CA LEU A 76 -3.20 5.06 2.97
C LEU A 76 -4.43 4.36 2.38
N HIS A 77 -4.82 3.23 2.98
CA HIS A 77 -6.06 2.54 2.65
C HIS A 77 -7.22 3.26 3.34
N CYS A 78 -7.97 4.07 2.60
CA CYS A 78 -9.14 4.77 3.12
C CYS A 78 -10.26 3.79 3.43
N LYS A 79 -10.78 3.85 4.64
CA LYS A 79 -11.85 2.97 5.12
C LYS A 79 -13.22 3.63 5.11
N ASN A 80 -13.30 4.94 4.83
CA ASN A 80 -14.54 5.66 4.62
C ASN A 80 -14.38 6.80 3.61
N ILE A 81 -15.51 7.24 3.06
CA ILE A 81 -15.55 8.30 2.04
C ILE A 81 -15.00 9.63 2.58
N GLN A 82 -15.15 9.91 3.88
CA GLN A 82 -14.64 11.12 4.50
C GLN A 82 -13.11 11.17 4.46
N ALA A 83 -12.44 10.03 4.69
CA ALA A 83 -10.98 9.95 4.54
C ALA A 83 -10.56 10.23 3.09
N MET A 84 -11.23 9.63 2.09
CA MET A 84 -10.96 9.89 0.68
C MET A 84 -11.10 11.38 0.33
N ILE A 85 -12.21 12.01 0.72
CA ILE A 85 -12.48 13.44 0.41
C ILE A 85 -11.41 14.34 1.05
N ASN A 86 -11.03 14.07 2.30
CA ASN A 86 -10.05 14.91 3.01
C ASN A 86 -8.61 14.70 2.51
N LEU A 87 -8.32 13.58 1.85
CA LEU A 87 -7.01 13.31 1.25
C LEU A 87 -6.89 13.78 -0.21
N CYS A 88 -8.01 14.00 -0.92
CA CYS A 88 -7.99 14.25 -2.37
C CYS A 88 -7.20 15.51 -2.81
N SER A 89 -7.00 16.46 -1.92
CA SER A 89 -6.18 17.67 -2.16
C SER A 89 -4.73 17.54 -1.63
N SER A 90 -4.34 16.36 -1.16
CA SER A 90 -3.02 16.15 -0.59
C SER A 90 -2.09 15.40 -1.55
N ASP A 91 -0.78 15.53 -1.33
CA ASP A 91 0.25 14.75 -2.03
C ASP A 91 0.54 13.42 -1.30
N THR A 92 -0.46 12.81 -0.66
CA THR A 92 -0.32 11.50 -0.02
C THR A 92 -0.64 10.38 -1.01
N ASN A 93 -0.12 9.18 -0.77
CA ASN A 93 -0.45 7.99 -1.57
C ASN A 93 -1.62 7.26 -0.91
N TYR A 94 -2.83 7.49 -1.38
CA TYR A 94 -4.06 6.93 -0.82
C TYR A 94 -4.86 6.15 -1.87
N PHE A 95 -5.73 5.27 -1.41
CA PHE A 95 -6.64 4.49 -2.24
C PHE A 95 -7.85 4.02 -1.43
N TRP A 96 -8.93 3.69 -2.14
CA TRP A 96 -10.08 2.95 -1.61
C TRP A 96 -10.08 1.56 -2.23
N HIS A 97 -10.31 0.56 -1.43
CA HIS A 97 -10.38 -0.82 -1.90
C HIS A 97 -11.30 -1.64 -0.98
N GLU A 98 -12.19 -2.43 -1.56
CA GLU A 98 -13.03 -3.38 -0.86
C GLU A 98 -12.83 -4.79 -1.44
N ASN A 99 -13.63 -5.18 -2.44
CA ASN A 99 -13.58 -6.49 -3.07
C ASN A 99 -13.21 -6.43 -4.57
N ASP A 100 -12.81 -5.26 -5.04
CA ASP A 100 -12.43 -5.08 -6.44
C ASP A 100 -11.13 -5.82 -6.75
N LYS A 101 -11.04 -6.40 -7.96
CA LYS A 101 -9.82 -7.11 -8.38
C LYS A 101 -8.60 -6.22 -8.38
N TYR A 102 -8.79 -4.97 -8.75
CA TYR A 102 -7.74 -3.95 -8.83
C TYR A 102 -8.29 -2.60 -8.39
N THR A 103 -7.44 -1.80 -7.76
CA THR A 103 -7.69 -0.38 -7.56
C THR A 103 -6.45 0.43 -7.93
N ILE A 104 -6.64 1.72 -8.22
CA ILE A 104 -5.54 2.63 -8.54
C ILE A 104 -5.37 3.60 -7.38
N THR A 105 -4.14 3.73 -6.90
CA THR A 105 -3.81 4.72 -5.86
C THR A 105 -3.77 6.13 -6.45
N SER A 106 -3.86 7.16 -5.61
CA SER A 106 -3.73 8.57 -6.01
C SER A 106 -2.43 8.90 -6.76
N ARG A 107 -1.38 8.08 -6.57
CA ARG A 107 -0.10 8.18 -7.28
C ARG A 107 -0.03 7.28 -8.52
N GLY A 108 -1.14 6.66 -8.92
CA GLY A 108 -1.23 5.84 -10.13
C GLY A 108 -0.67 4.43 -10.02
N HIS A 109 -0.33 3.94 -8.82
CA HIS A 109 0.05 2.55 -8.61
C HIS A 109 -1.17 1.64 -8.66
N ILE A 110 -0.98 0.38 -9.05
CA ILE A 110 -2.06 -0.61 -9.15
C ILE A 110 -1.96 -1.56 -7.97
N TRP A 111 -2.97 -1.52 -7.11
CA TRP A 111 -3.16 -2.40 -5.98
C TRP A 111 -3.97 -3.62 -6.43
N CYS A 112 -3.35 -4.81 -6.39
CA CYS A 112 -3.97 -6.05 -6.83
C CYS A 112 -4.56 -6.79 -5.63
N PHE A 113 -5.88 -7.08 -5.67
CA PHE A 113 -6.51 -7.89 -4.62
C PHE A 113 -5.81 -9.25 -4.48
N PRO A 114 -5.84 -9.88 -3.29
CA PRO A 114 -5.25 -11.21 -3.12
C PRO A 114 -5.67 -12.18 -4.23
N ASN A 115 -4.72 -12.92 -4.79
CA ASN A 115 -4.87 -13.85 -5.92
C ASN A 115 -5.12 -13.23 -7.30
N GLN A 116 -5.10 -11.92 -7.45
CA GLN A 116 -5.19 -11.35 -8.80
C GLN A 116 -3.78 -11.25 -9.40
N PRO A 117 -3.57 -11.74 -10.65
CA PRO A 117 -2.30 -11.57 -11.34
C PRO A 117 -2.01 -10.10 -11.61
N ALA A 118 -0.73 -9.75 -11.77
CA ALA A 118 -0.38 -8.42 -12.24
C ALA A 118 -1.03 -8.16 -13.60
N PRO A 119 -1.78 -7.05 -13.77
CA PRO A 119 -2.42 -6.75 -15.04
C PRO A 119 -1.37 -6.41 -16.10
N THR A 120 -1.58 -6.88 -17.32
CA THR A 120 -0.81 -6.40 -18.48
C THR A 120 -1.27 -4.99 -18.80
N ILE A 121 -0.38 -4.01 -18.63
CA ILE A 121 -0.67 -2.62 -18.97
C ILE A 121 -0.19 -2.40 -20.39
N THR A 122 -1.12 -2.33 -21.36
CA THR A 122 -0.82 -1.90 -22.72
C THR A 122 -1.10 -0.40 -22.82
N VAL A 123 -0.06 0.37 -23.02
CA VAL A 123 -0.23 1.79 -23.41
C VAL A 123 -0.47 1.80 -24.92
N GLU A 124 -1.69 2.06 -25.33
CA GLU A 124 -2.00 2.17 -26.75
C GLU A 124 -1.26 3.38 -27.35
N LYS A 125 -0.70 3.21 -28.57
CA LYS A 125 0.04 4.28 -29.27
C LYS A 125 -0.79 5.54 -29.54
N THR A 126 -2.12 5.41 -29.52
CA THR A 126 -3.07 6.54 -29.65
C THR A 126 -2.96 7.56 -28.53
N VAL A 127 -2.47 7.17 -27.36
CA VAL A 127 -2.20 8.10 -26.24
C VAL A 127 -1.00 8.99 -26.57
N ASP A 128 0.01 8.47 -27.25
CA ASP A 128 1.18 9.22 -27.70
C ASP A 128 0.82 10.37 -28.66
N ASP A 129 -0.22 10.19 -29.48
CA ASP A 129 -0.65 11.20 -30.44
C ASP A 129 -1.52 12.31 -29.81
N LEU A 130 -2.25 12.00 -28.76
CA LEU A 130 -3.12 12.96 -28.06
C LEU A 130 -2.36 13.86 -27.07
N TYR A 131 -1.21 13.40 -26.53
CA TYR A 131 -0.48 14.08 -25.45
C TYR A 131 1.00 14.34 -25.78
N LYS A 132 1.35 14.49 -27.06
CA LYS A 132 2.73 14.72 -27.54
C LYS A 132 3.50 15.85 -26.82
N ASN A 133 2.80 16.74 -26.15
CA ASN A 133 3.40 17.90 -25.45
C ASN A 133 3.36 17.81 -23.92
N ASP A 134 2.73 16.80 -23.32
CA ASP A 134 2.65 16.66 -21.86
C ASP A 134 3.52 15.49 -21.35
N MET A 135 4.82 15.77 -21.22
CA MET A 135 5.80 14.83 -20.67
C MET A 135 5.53 14.45 -19.22
N SER A 136 4.67 15.20 -18.48
CA SER A 136 4.34 14.91 -17.08
C SER A 136 3.48 13.66 -16.98
N PHE A 137 2.54 13.46 -17.89
CA PHE A 137 1.69 12.28 -17.95
C PHE A 137 2.50 10.99 -18.21
N PHE A 138 3.47 11.06 -19.13
CA PHE A 138 4.34 9.91 -19.44
C PHE A 138 5.25 9.53 -18.28
N ARG A 139 5.79 10.51 -17.54
CA ARG A 139 6.59 10.24 -16.35
C ARG A 139 5.78 9.56 -15.25
N GLN A 140 4.51 9.93 -15.06
CA GLN A 140 3.61 9.23 -14.15
C GLN A 140 3.32 7.81 -14.60
N ALA A 141 3.14 7.57 -15.90
CA ALA A 141 2.88 6.24 -16.45
C ALA A 141 4.07 5.27 -16.32
N THR A 142 5.32 5.78 -16.38
CA THR A 142 6.54 4.95 -16.32
C THR A 142 6.95 4.54 -14.89
N ASN A 143 6.44 5.22 -13.85
CA ASN A 143 6.76 4.92 -12.44
C ASN A 143 5.63 4.17 -11.70
N ARG A 144 4.66 3.63 -12.43
CA ARG A 144 3.60 2.81 -11.83
C ARG A 144 4.15 1.50 -11.31
N LEU A 145 3.75 1.16 -10.11
CA LEU A 145 4.03 -0.15 -9.53
C LEU A 145 2.75 -0.99 -9.52
N THR A 146 2.89 -2.26 -9.83
CA THR A 146 1.89 -3.27 -9.52
C THR A 146 2.20 -3.86 -8.13
N VAL A 147 1.22 -3.87 -7.25
CA VAL A 147 1.38 -4.32 -5.86
C VAL A 147 0.55 -5.57 -5.62
N GLY A 148 1.20 -6.71 -5.38
CA GLY A 148 0.55 -7.93 -4.94
C GLY A 148 0.28 -7.90 -3.44
N VAL A 149 -0.95 -8.27 -3.01
CA VAL A 149 -1.38 -8.17 -1.61
C VAL A 149 -1.45 -9.54 -0.97
N LEU A 150 -0.84 -9.67 0.22
CA LEU A 150 -0.83 -10.87 1.06
C LEU A 150 -0.51 -12.16 0.28
N PRO A 151 0.62 -12.20 -0.45
CA PRO A 151 0.97 -13.36 -1.26
C PRO A 151 1.19 -14.62 -0.42
N GLU A 152 1.56 -14.49 0.84
CA GLU A 152 1.73 -15.60 1.79
C GLU A 152 0.42 -16.35 2.10
N VAL A 153 -0.70 -15.64 2.13
CA VAL A 153 -2.03 -16.24 2.39
C VAL A 153 -2.46 -17.11 1.22
N ASN A 154 -2.15 -16.68 0.01
CA ASN A 154 -2.69 -17.26 -1.21
C ASN A 154 -1.63 -18.01 -2.03
N LYS A 155 -0.39 -18.10 -1.54
CA LYS A 155 0.74 -18.73 -2.23
C LYS A 155 0.93 -18.21 -3.67
N THR A 156 0.74 -16.91 -3.83
CA THR A 156 0.84 -16.23 -5.13
C THR A 156 2.30 -16.05 -5.51
N ASP A 157 2.65 -16.26 -6.78
CA ASP A 157 3.98 -15.96 -7.30
C ASP A 157 4.25 -14.45 -7.18
N ILE A 158 5.25 -14.09 -6.38
CA ILE A 158 5.59 -12.69 -6.10
C ILE A 158 6.30 -12.02 -7.26
N TYR A 159 6.99 -12.77 -8.11
CA TYR A 159 7.85 -12.23 -9.18
C TYR A 159 7.07 -11.59 -10.34
N GLN A 160 5.76 -11.72 -10.36
CA GLN A 160 4.89 -11.03 -11.30
C GLN A 160 4.58 -9.57 -10.89
N TYR A 161 4.96 -9.13 -9.69
CA TYR A 161 4.69 -7.79 -9.18
C TYR A 161 5.96 -6.96 -9.00
N ASP A 162 5.83 -5.63 -9.07
CA ASP A 162 6.91 -4.68 -8.76
C ASP A 162 7.12 -4.50 -7.26
N ALA A 163 6.03 -4.68 -6.50
CA ALA A 163 5.99 -4.58 -5.05
C ALA A 163 5.04 -5.62 -4.45
N ILE A 164 5.24 -5.95 -3.17
CA ILE A 164 4.28 -6.75 -2.40
C ILE A 164 3.94 -6.07 -1.08
N CYS A 165 2.65 -6.14 -0.70
CA CYS A 165 2.18 -5.78 0.62
C CYS A 165 1.96 -7.05 1.43
N THR A 166 2.68 -7.21 2.55
CA THR A 166 2.79 -8.49 3.27
C THR A 166 2.85 -8.29 4.78
N ASP A 167 2.35 -9.27 5.51
CA ASP A 167 2.54 -9.38 6.97
C ASP A 167 3.94 -9.93 7.34
N SER A 168 4.70 -10.46 6.37
CA SER A 168 5.92 -11.25 6.61
C SER A 168 7.12 -10.71 5.82
N ILE A 169 7.47 -9.44 6.02
CA ILE A 169 8.58 -8.73 5.34
C ILE A 169 9.87 -9.55 5.43
N THR A 170 10.27 -9.98 6.63
CA THR A 170 11.53 -10.72 6.84
C THR A 170 11.60 -12.02 6.05
N MET A 171 10.47 -12.70 5.88
CA MET A 171 10.40 -13.92 5.08
C MET A 171 10.75 -13.64 3.62
N TYR A 172 10.13 -12.63 3.03
CA TYR A 172 10.35 -12.26 1.62
C TYR A 172 11.71 -11.61 1.39
N GLU A 173 12.22 -10.83 2.33
CA GLU A 173 13.61 -10.35 2.24
C GLU A 173 14.62 -11.51 2.12
N ASN A 174 14.45 -12.53 2.95
CA ASN A 174 15.31 -13.72 2.91
C ASN A 174 15.15 -14.52 1.61
N GLU A 175 13.94 -14.61 1.08
CA GLU A 175 13.66 -15.27 -0.20
C GLU A 175 14.33 -14.53 -1.36
N LEU A 176 14.16 -13.21 -1.42
CA LEU A 176 14.76 -12.35 -2.44
C LEU A 176 16.30 -12.40 -2.40
N LYS A 177 16.90 -12.38 -1.20
CA LYS A 177 18.37 -12.54 -1.03
C LYS A 177 18.86 -13.89 -1.57
N LYS A 178 18.19 -14.99 -1.20
CA LYS A 178 18.54 -16.34 -1.69
C LYS A 178 18.45 -16.46 -3.21
N ASN A 179 17.47 -15.80 -3.83
CA ASN A 179 17.34 -15.79 -5.28
C ASN A 179 18.43 -14.97 -5.95
N TYR A 180 18.76 -13.80 -5.41
CA TYR A 180 19.88 -12.98 -5.89
C TYR A 180 21.21 -13.75 -5.87
N ASP A 181 21.50 -14.45 -4.76
CA ASP A 181 22.72 -15.25 -4.62
C ASP A 181 22.81 -16.39 -5.64
N LYS A 182 21.66 -16.89 -6.14
CA LYS A 182 21.61 -17.97 -7.15
C LYS A 182 21.67 -17.48 -8.58
N THR A 183 21.08 -16.34 -8.87
CA THR A 183 20.84 -15.88 -10.26
C THR A 183 21.64 -14.64 -10.64
N GLY A 184 22.15 -13.89 -9.66
CA GLY A 184 22.78 -12.57 -9.87
C GLY A 184 21.81 -11.47 -10.33
N THR A 185 20.49 -11.77 -10.33
CA THR A 185 19.43 -10.82 -10.75
C THR A 185 18.32 -10.78 -9.70
N ILE A 186 17.78 -9.57 -9.46
CA ILE A 186 16.56 -9.34 -8.67
C ILE A 186 15.43 -8.99 -9.60
#